data_84d8be1c6e0116ddfd4e2431f0317d32
#
_entry.id   84d8be1c6e0116ddfd4e2431f0317d32
#
_cell.length_a   1.000
_cell.length_b   1.000
_cell.length_c   1.000
_cell.angle_alpha   90.00
_cell.angle_beta   90.00
_cell.angle_gamma   90.00
#
_symmetry.space_group_name_H-M   'P 1'
#
loop_
_entity.id
_entity.type
_entity.pdbx_description
1 polymer ?
#
loop_
_entity_poly.entity_id
_entity_poly.type
_entity_poly.pdbx_seq_one_letter_code
_entity_poly.pdbx_strand_id
1 'polypeptide(L)'
;MSRSPRDRSARPRSARDGRFVEAARAVVGVAHLVHAGRRGAPHRVLHGVLAVRQTGQAAITARLGTADAHTAGAVVDVLHGATMLPLLLLPRFRRFALGQALLAILLAVAEVASVGGGRR
;
A
#
# COMPACT_ATOMS: atom_id res chain seq x y z
N MET A 1 8.82 -43.95 -1.98
CA MET A 1 9.16 -42.65 -2.57
C MET A 1 9.54 -41.69 -1.46
N SER A 2 10.85 -41.51 -1.25
CA SER A 2 11.39 -40.68 -0.19
C SER A 2 11.39 -39.21 -0.66
N ARG A 3 10.58 -38.32 -0.05
CA ARG A 3 10.61 -36.90 -0.31
C ARG A 3 11.90 -36.32 0.30
N SER A 4 12.71 -35.73 -0.56
CA SER A 4 13.98 -35.08 -0.19
C SER A 4 13.78 -33.99 0.85
N PRO A 5 14.63 -33.90 1.90
CA PRO A 5 14.55 -32.86 2.95
C PRO A 5 14.86 -31.44 2.46
N ARG A 6 15.25 -31.25 1.20
CA ARG A 6 15.68 -29.97 0.64
C ARG A 6 14.54 -28.98 0.30
N ASP A 7 13.28 -29.42 0.40
CA ASP A 7 12.13 -28.59 -0.05
C ASP A 7 11.50 -27.72 1.05
N ARG A 8 12.07 -27.70 2.28
CA ARG A 8 11.49 -26.97 3.42
C ARG A 8 12.09 -25.59 3.68
N SER A 9 13.15 -25.18 3.00
CA SER A 9 13.87 -23.94 3.33
C SER A 9 13.63 -22.76 2.38
N ALA A 10 12.93 -22.97 1.29
CA ALA A 10 12.57 -21.89 0.36
C ALA A 10 11.13 -21.42 0.59
N ARG A 11 10.85 -20.77 1.72
CA ARG A 11 9.71 -19.86 1.75
C ARG A 11 9.97 -18.80 0.68
N PRO A 12 9.11 -18.67 -0.33
CA PRO A 12 9.39 -17.77 -1.44
C PRO A 12 9.60 -16.34 -0.90
N ARG A 13 10.69 -15.69 -1.30
CA ARG A 13 11.01 -14.30 -0.97
C ARG A 13 9.80 -13.39 -1.21
N SER A 14 9.00 -13.67 -2.23
CA SER A 14 7.76 -12.97 -2.57
C SER A 14 6.73 -12.89 -1.43
N ALA A 15 6.61 -13.94 -0.60
CA ALA A 15 5.69 -13.91 0.54
C ALA A 15 6.18 -12.99 1.69
N ARG A 16 7.50 -12.82 1.82
CA ARG A 16 8.10 -11.88 2.79
C ARG A 16 7.94 -10.44 2.30
N ASP A 17 8.20 -10.22 1.01
CA ASP A 17 8.13 -8.90 0.40
C ASP A 17 6.69 -8.37 0.40
N GLY A 18 5.70 -9.23 0.12
CA GLY A 18 4.28 -8.88 0.22
C GLY A 18 3.88 -8.48 1.64
N ARG A 19 4.32 -9.21 2.66
CA ARG A 19 4.05 -8.86 4.07
C ARG A 19 4.67 -7.52 4.47
N PHE A 20 5.83 -7.20 3.93
CA PHE A 20 6.47 -5.90 4.19
C PHE A 20 5.63 -4.76 3.61
N VAL A 21 5.13 -4.90 2.38
CA VAL A 21 4.25 -3.90 1.75
C VAL A 21 2.97 -3.71 2.56
N GLU A 22 2.35 -4.79 3.03
CA GLU A 22 1.15 -4.72 3.86
C GLU A 22 1.43 -4.04 5.22
N ALA A 23 2.55 -4.35 5.86
CA ALA A 23 2.95 -3.70 7.09
C ALA A 23 3.20 -2.20 6.90
N ALA A 24 3.91 -1.82 5.83
CA ALA A 24 4.13 -0.42 5.47
C ALA A 24 2.81 0.31 5.23
N ARG A 25 1.87 -0.32 4.52
CA ARG A 25 0.54 0.21 4.25
C ARG A 25 -0.27 0.39 5.54
N ALA A 26 -0.23 -0.58 6.44
CA ALA A 26 -0.89 -0.48 7.75
C ALA A 26 -0.32 0.68 8.59
N VAL A 27 1.00 0.86 8.59
CA VAL A 27 1.66 1.99 9.29
C VAL A 27 1.21 3.32 8.71
N VAL A 28 1.15 3.45 7.38
CA VAL A 28 0.64 4.65 6.70
C VAL A 28 -0.83 4.91 7.08
N GLY A 29 -1.67 3.87 7.12
CA GLY A 29 -3.05 3.97 7.54
C GLY A 29 -3.20 4.48 8.96
N VAL A 30 -2.40 3.96 9.89
CA VAL A 30 -2.37 4.41 11.29
C VAL A 30 -1.88 5.86 11.40
N ALA A 31 -0.87 6.26 10.64
CA ALA A 31 -0.38 7.64 10.62
C ALA A 31 -1.47 8.61 10.14
N HIS A 32 -2.24 8.24 9.11
CA HIS A 32 -3.39 9.02 8.66
C HIS A 32 -4.50 9.10 9.72
N LEU A 33 -4.77 7.98 10.41
CA LEU A 33 -5.76 7.96 11.50
C LEU A 33 -5.38 8.89 12.63
N VAL A 34 -4.12 8.87 13.06
CA VAL A 34 -3.59 9.78 14.09
C VAL A 34 -3.73 11.24 13.65
N HIS A 35 -3.41 11.56 12.38
CA HIS A 35 -3.58 12.90 11.84
C HIS A 35 -5.05 13.34 11.81
N ALA A 36 -5.95 12.45 11.38
CA ALA A 36 -7.38 12.73 11.37
C ALA A 36 -7.94 13.01 12.77
N GLY A 37 -7.39 12.35 13.80
CA GLY A 37 -7.80 12.53 15.20
C GLY A 37 -7.31 13.82 15.84
N ARG A 38 -6.28 14.49 15.30
CA ARG A 38 -5.73 15.72 15.89
C ARG A 38 -6.70 16.91 15.69
N ARG A 39 -7.05 17.58 16.77
CA ARG A 39 -7.87 18.79 16.71
C ARG A 39 -7.12 19.89 15.95
N GLY A 40 -7.79 20.52 14.98
CA GLY A 40 -7.21 21.58 14.16
C GLY A 40 -6.23 21.13 13.07
N ALA A 41 -6.03 19.82 12.88
CA ALA A 41 -5.18 19.32 11.80
C ALA A 41 -5.79 19.66 10.43
N PRO A 42 -4.98 20.14 9.47
CA PRO A 42 -5.44 20.39 8.12
C PRO A 42 -5.86 19.07 7.45
N HIS A 43 -6.86 19.14 6.60
CA HIS A 43 -7.31 17.99 5.76
C HIS A 43 -7.76 16.75 6.55
N ARG A 44 -8.31 16.90 7.77
CA ARG A 44 -8.75 15.79 8.63
C ARG A 44 -9.61 14.76 7.91
N VAL A 45 -10.59 15.21 7.12
CA VAL A 45 -11.48 14.32 6.37
C VAL A 45 -10.70 13.50 5.35
N LEU A 46 -9.79 14.12 4.60
CA LEU A 46 -8.94 13.42 3.64
C LEU A 46 -8.05 12.39 4.34
N HIS A 47 -7.46 12.73 5.48
CA HIS A 47 -6.69 11.78 6.28
C HIS A 47 -7.56 10.62 6.79
N GLY A 48 -8.80 10.88 7.20
CA GLY A 48 -9.75 9.84 7.61
C GLY A 48 -10.06 8.86 6.48
N VAL A 49 -10.37 9.36 5.29
CA VAL A 49 -10.62 8.54 4.10
C VAL A 49 -9.39 7.71 3.74
N LEU A 50 -8.20 8.31 3.78
CA LEU A 50 -6.95 7.61 3.50
C LEU A 50 -6.62 6.54 4.55
N ALA A 51 -6.91 6.80 5.82
CA ALA A 51 -6.75 5.80 6.88
C ALA A 51 -7.60 4.56 6.62
N VAL A 52 -8.90 4.75 6.36
CA VAL A 52 -9.84 3.64 6.06
C VAL A 52 -9.38 2.88 4.82
N ARG A 53 -8.98 3.60 3.76
CA ARG A 53 -8.52 2.99 2.52
C ARG A 53 -7.25 2.15 2.75
N GLN A 54 -6.22 2.70 3.38
CA GLN A 54 -4.95 2.01 3.56
C GLN A 54 -5.06 0.81 4.50
N THR A 55 -5.77 0.95 5.62
CA THR A 55 -5.97 -0.17 6.55
C THR A 55 -6.88 -1.25 5.97
N GLY A 56 -7.94 -0.87 5.26
CA GLY A 56 -8.84 -1.80 4.57
C GLY A 56 -8.11 -2.60 3.49
N GLN A 57 -7.33 -1.94 2.66
CA GLN A 57 -6.55 -2.58 1.61
C GLN A 57 -5.50 -3.53 2.21
N ALA A 58 -4.76 -3.10 3.23
CA ALA A 58 -3.79 -3.95 3.93
C ALA A 58 -4.46 -5.22 4.49
N ALA A 59 -5.62 -5.08 5.14
CA ALA A 59 -6.34 -6.22 5.71
C ALA A 59 -6.84 -7.20 4.63
N ILE A 60 -7.35 -6.69 3.50
CA ILE A 60 -7.85 -7.52 2.40
C ILE A 60 -6.70 -8.26 1.75
N THR A 61 -5.62 -7.56 1.38
CA THR A 61 -4.47 -8.16 0.70
C THR A 61 -3.76 -9.17 1.60
N ALA A 62 -3.62 -8.85 2.90
CA ALA A 62 -3.02 -9.78 3.86
C ALA A 62 -3.84 -11.07 4.04
N ARG A 63 -5.17 -11.00 3.95
CA ARG A 63 -6.06 -12.18 4.03
C ARG A 63 -6.02 -13.01 2.76
N LEU A 64 -6.01 -12.39 1.60
CA LEU A 64 -6.03 -13.08 0.33
C LEU A 64 -4.65 -13.65 -0.03
N GLY A 65 -3.57 -12.88 0.18
CA GLY A 65 -2.18 -13.31 -0.01
C GLY A 65 -1.84 -13.77 -1.44
N THR A 66 -2.65 -13.41 -2.43
CA THR A 66 -2.50 -13.85 -3.82
C THR A 66 -1.81 -12.77 -4.66
N ALA A 67 -1.15 -13.19 -5.76
CA ALA A 67 -0.56 -12.27 -6.73
C ALA A 67 -1.60 -11.32 -7.35
N ASP A 68 -2.83 -11.81 -7.54
CA ASP A 68 -3.93 -11.01 -8.07
C ASP A 68 -4.37 -9.92 -7.07
N ALA A 69 -4.37 -10.22 -5.77
CA ALA A 69 -4.67 -9.23 -4.73
C ALA A 69 -3.62 -8.11 -4.70
N HIS A 70 -2.33 -8.44 -4.82
CA HIS A 70 -1.25 -7.46 -4.91
C HIS A 70 -1.33 -6.64 -6.20
N THR A 71 -1.64 -7.27 -7.33
CA THR A 71 -1.84 -6.56 -8.60
C THR A 71 -3.02 -5.59 -8.53
N ALA A 72 -4.15 -6.03 -7.95
CA ALA A 72 -5.30 -5.16 -7.72
C ALA A 72 -4.94 -4.00 -6.78
N GLY A 73 -4.13 -4.25 -5.74
CA GLY A 73 -3.59 -3.24 -4.85
C GLY A 73 -2.79 -2.16 -5.59
N ALA A 74 -1.89 -2.58 -6.48
CA ALA A 74 -1.10 -1.66 -7.30
C ALA A 74 -1.98 -0.80 -8.21
N VAL A 75 -3.01 -1.38 -8.84
CA VAL A 75 -3.97 -0.64 -9.67
C VAL A 75 -4.70 0.42 -8.85
N VAL A 76 -5.18 0.06 -7.67
CA VAL A 76 -5.87 1.01 -6.76
C VAL A 76 -4.93 2.15 -6.35
N ASP A 77 -3.65 1.87 -6.09
CA ASP A 77 -2.66 2.91 -5.76
C ASP A 77 -2.40 3.86 -6.92
N VAL A 78 -2.25 3.33 -8.15
CA VAL A 78 -2.09 4.16 -9.36
C VAL A 78 -3.31 5.06 -9.58
N LEU A 79 -4.53 4.51 -9.47
CA LEU A 79 -5.75 5.28 -9.59
C LEU A 79 -5.84 6.37 -8.54
N HIS A 80 -5.46 6.05 -7.28
CA HIS A 80 -5.41 7.05 -6.22
C HIS A 80 -4.39 8.16 -6.53
N GLY A 81 -3.19 7.80 -6.95
CA GLY A 81 -2.18 8.78 -7.38
C GLY A 81 -2.71 9.70 -8.47
N ALA A 82 -3.40 9.14 -9.47
CA ALA A 82 -4.03 9.91 -10.52
C ALA A 82 -5.10 10.90 -10.01
N THR A 83 -5.90 10.51 -9.00
CA THR A 83 -6.89 11.41 -8.39
C THR A 83 -6.26 12.56 -7.59
N MET A 84 -4.98 12.45 -7.23
CA MET A 84 -4.26 13.55 -6.57
C MET A 84 -3.79 14.63 -7.56
N LEU A 85 -3.69 14.33 -8.86
CA LEU A 85 -3.18 15.28 -9.86
C LEU A 85 -3.99 16.58 -9.92
N PRO A 86 -5.34 16.58 -9.96
CA PRO A 86 -6.11 17.83 -9.94
C PRO A 86 -5.87 18.65 -8.68
N LEU A 87 -5.61 18.01 -7.53
CA LEU A 87 -5.35 18.69 -6.27
C LEU A 87 -4.00 19.42 -6.26
N LEU A 88 -3.05 19.04 -7.14
CA LEU A 88 -1.78 19.75 -7.30
C LEU A 88 -1.96 21.16 -7.86
N LEU A 89 -3.05 21.41 -8.58
CA LEU A 89 -3.40 22.72 -9.13
C LEU A 89 -3.93 23.68 -8.06
N LEU A 90 -4.35 23.15 -6.91
CA LEU A 90 -4.89 23.93 -5.81
C LEU A 90 -3.78 24.21 -4.78
N PRO A 91 -3.33 25.47 -4.60
CA PRO A 91 -2.16 25.79 -3.74
C PRO A 91 -2.26 25.24 -2.32
N ARG A 92 -3.47 25.27 -1.73
CA ARG A 92 -3.73 24.78 -0.36
C ARG A 92 -3.56 23.27 -0.20
N PHE A 93 -3.72 22.49 -1.28
CA PHE A 93 -3.62 21.03 -1.26
C PHE A 93 -2.34 20.50 -1.86
N ARG A 94 -1.55 21.33 -2.53
CA ARG A 94 -0.41 20.95 -3.36
C ARG A 94 0.59 20.07 -2.63
N ARG A 95 1.03 20.46 -1.43
CA ARG A 95 1.99 19.68 -0.62
C ARG A 95 1.41 18.34 -0.20
N PHE A 96 0.14 18.33 0.21
CA PHE A 96 -0.57 17.12 0.58
C PHE A 96 -0.71 16.19 -0.63
N ALA A 97 -1.19 16.68 -1.77
CA ALA A 97 -1.39 15.91 -2.98
C ALA A 97 -0.07 15.34 -3.53
N LEU A 98 1.01 16.12 -3.50
CA LEU A 98 2.34 15.64 -3.91
C LEU A 98 2.81 14.48 -3.03
N GLY A 99 2.70 14.61 -1.72
CA GLY A 99 3.06 13.54 -0.78
C GLY A 99 2.25 12.28 -1.01
N GLN A 100 0.94 12.40 -1.26
CA GLN A 100 0.08 11.24 -1.54
C GLN A 100 0.36 10.60 -2.90
N ALA A 101 0.64 11.39 -3.93
CA ALA A 101 1.01 10.88 -5.25
C ALA A 101 2.32 10.09 -5.20
N LEU A 102 3.35 10.64 -4.52
CA LEU A 102 4.63 9.94 -4.33
C LEU A 102 4.46 8.63 -3.53
N LEU A 103 3.70 8.68 -2.43
CA LEU A 103 3.41 7.49 -1.63
C LEU A 103 2.68 6.42 -2.46
N ALA A 104 1.69 6.81 -3.25
CA ALA A 104 0.95 5.91 -4.12
C ALA A 104 1.87 5.23 -5.15
N ILE A 105 2.79 5.98 -5.76
CA ILE A 105 3.78 5.43 -6.69
C ILE A 105 4.71 4.43 -5.99
N LEU A 106 5.22 4.78 -4.80
CA LEU A 106 6.11 3.90 -4.04
C LEU A 106 5.41 2.58 -3.66
N LEU A 107 4.16 2.65 -3.20
CA LEU A 107 3.38 1.46 -2.86
C LEU A 107 3.07 0.62 -4.09
N ALA A 108 2.69 1.22 -5.22
CA ALA A 108 2.43 0.51 -6.47
C ALA A 108 3.69 -0.21 -6.97
N VAL A 109 4.86 0.45 -6.94
CA VAL A 109 6.14 -0.17 -7.32
C VAL A 109 6.50 -1.32 -6.39
N ALA A 110 6.31 -1.16 -5.08
CA ALA A 110 6.58 -2.21 -4.10
C ALA A 110 5.67 -3.43 -4.30
N GLU A 111 4.39 -3.22 -4.62
CA GLU A 111 3.44 -4.30 -4.95
C GLU A 111 3.88 -5.08 -6.20
N VAL A 112 4.19 -4.37 -7.29
CA VAL A 112 4.64 -4.99 -8.54
C VAL A 112 5.95 -5.76 -8.33
N ALA A 113 6.89 -5.20 -7.57
CA ALA A 113 8.16 -5.87 -7.26
C ALA A 113 7.95 -7.14 -6.44
N SER A 114 6.98 -7.14 -5.50
CA SER A 114 6.66 -8.33 -4.69
C SER A 114 6.09 -9.48 -5.52
N VAL A 115 5.30 -9.18 -6.56
CA VAL A 115 4.76 -10.17 -7.50
C VAL A 115 5.85 -10.66 -8.47
N GLY A 116 6.70 -9.76 -8.97
CA GLY A 116 7.76 -10.10 -9.94
C GLY A 116 8.86 -11.00 -9.36
N GLY A 117 9.17 -10.88 -8.07
CA GLY A 117 10.18 -11.70 -7.39
C GLY A 117 9.83 -13.19 -7.26
N GLY A 118 8.55 -13.56 -7.43
CA GLY A 118 8.08 -14.95 -7.34
C GLY A 118 8.13 -15.74 -8.64
N ARG A 119 8.50 -15.12 -9.76
CA ARG A 119 8.51 -15.73 -11.11
C ARG A 119 9.90 -16.12 -11.63
N ARG A 120 10.93 -16.09 -10.78
CA ARG A 120 12.29 -16.52 -11.14
C ARG A 120 12.67 -17.80 -10.45
#